data_ee79fceea0b9bc9b14415061f50452c5
#
_entry.id   ee79fceea0b9bc9b14415061f50452c5
#
_cell.length_a   1.000
_cell.length_b   1.000
_cell.length_c   1.000
_cell.angle_alpha   90.00
_cell.angle_beta   90.00
_cell.angle_gamma   90.00
#
_symmetry.space_group_name_H-M   'P 1'
#
loop_
_entity.id
_entity.type
_entity.pdbx_description
1 polymer ?
#
loop_
_entity_poly.entity_id
_entity_poly.type
_entity_poly.pdbx_seq_one_letter_code
_entity_poly.pdbx_strand_id
1 'polypeptide(L)'
;MKAGLLRCWPLPDVPALSEGGPLSHVTWEDDVEVHALRKRGWSISAIARHTGFDRKTVRAYLSGERTPGVRARPSPDPFEPFVDYVSARLCEDPHLWARTLLDELEELGFSLSYPSLTRQIRERGLRPDCEACRSATHRPNAVIAHEPGDETQWDWLDLPNPPESWGWGKTAHLLVGSLAHSGKWRAALSASMDQPHLVQGLDRVVRALGGVSRSWRFDRMATVCDPGSGRVTASFAGVAKHYGVSVAVCPPRRGNRKGVVEKVNHTAAQRWWRTVPDDVTVEQGQASVDRFAAVRGDTRMRLTADGRSTVATVAKTEPLAPAPADPYPLIVAEQRSASRQALVGYRGNRYSVPPELAAATVVVSRPIGGTHIDIATPAGIVVARHKLLADGLGATVRDAGHVIALDAVAMAAAHSGRPHRRKDRIPPGPAARTAAAQLRTRLAVSGDGAVVATPTTTTTNSTVIDLSIYERAAQQRTIK
;
A
#
# COMPACT_ATOMS: atom_id res chain seq x y z
N MET A 1 -2.32 -63.75 -0.92
CA MET A 1 -2.38 -64.02 -2.35
C MET A 1 -3.65 -63.42 -2.95
N LYS A 2 -3.56 -62.35 -3.67
CA LYS A 2 -4.45 -61.92 -4.75
C LYS A 2 -3.78 -60.75 -5.41
N ALA A 3 -3.21 -60.97 -6.59
CA ALA A 3 -2.63 -59.98 -7.46
C ALA A 3 -3.73 -59.14 -8.08
N GLY A 4 -3.67 -57.80 -7.87
CA GLY A 4 -4.51 -56.82 -8.52
C GLY A 4 -3.83 -56.28 -9.78
N LEU A 5 -4.39 -56.57 -10.91
CA LEU A 5 -3.97 -56.12 -12.24
C LEU A 5 -3.98 -54.59 -12.32
N LEU A 6 -2.82 -54.02 -12.64
CA LEU A 6 -2.65 -52.67 -13.14
C LEU A 6 -3.31 -52.57 -14.52
N ARG A 7 -4.43 -51.87 -14.61
CA ARG A 7 -5.03 -51.48 -15.91
C ARG A 7 -4.18 -50.37 -16.53
N CYS A 8 -3.48 -50.69 -17.62
CA CYS A 8 -2.91 -49.72 -18.52
C CYS A 8 -4.02 -48.85 -19.11
N TRP A 9 -3.94 -47.56 -18.93
CA TRP A 9 -4.73 -46.57 -19.62
C TRP A 9 -4.26 -46.50 -21.08
N PRO A 10 -5.14 -46.53 -22.08
CA PRO A 10 -4.72 -46.33 -23.45
C PRO A 10 -4.23 -44.89 -23.63
N LEU A 11 -3.08 -44.71 -24.25
CA LEU A 11 -2.59 -43.44 -24.74
C LEU A 11 -3.59 -42.85 -25.71
N PRO A 12 -3.88 -41.53 -25.67
CA PRO A 12 -4.73 -40.88 -26.66
C PRO A 12 -4.05 -40.98 -28.04
N ASP A 13 -4.81 -41.35 -29.04
CA ASP A 13 -4.42 -41.38 -30.45
C ASP A 13 -3.78 -40.04 -30.83
N VAL A 14 -2.52 -40.09 -31.24
CA VAL A 14 -1.86 -38.96 -31.89
C VAL A 14 -2.51 -38.80 -33.25
N PRO A 15 -3.17 -37.67 -33.56
CA PRO A 15 -3.70 -37.47 -34.90
C PRO A 15 -2.54 -37.47 -35.89
N ALA A 16 -2.69 -38.25 -36.93
CA ALA A 16 -1.77 -38.35 -38.07
C ALA A 16 -1.41 -36.93 -38.53
N LEU A 17 -0.10 -36.66 -38.66
CA LEU A 17 0.42 -35.43 -39.23
C LEU A 17 -0.25 -35.18 -40.57
N SER A 18 -1.08 -34.15 -40.66
CA SER A 18 -1.65 -33.67 -41.90
C SER A 18 -0.50 -33.28 -42.83
N GLU A 19 -0.56 -33.79 -44.05
CA GLU A 19 0.38 -33.53 -45.13
C GLU A 19 0.67 -32.05 -45.30
N GLY A 20 1.96 -31.76 -45.46
CA GLY A 20 2.59 -30.44 -45.33
C GLY A 20 1.98 -29.35 -46.20
N GLY A 21 1.65 -28.28 -45.55
CA GLY A 21 1.72 -26.97 -46.16
C GLY A 21 3.19 -26.61 -46.49
N PRO A 22 3.47 -25.70 -47.42
CA PRO A 22 4.82 -25.42 -47.89
C PRO A 22 5.74 -25.08 -46.71
N LEU A 23 6.80 -25.87 -46.51
CA LEU A 23 7.83 -25.67 -45.51
C LEU A 23 8.41 -24.25 -45.66
N SER A 24 8.19 -23.41 -44.71
CA SER A 24 8.52 -21.97 -44.81
C SER A 24 10.03 -21.65 -44.67
N HIS A 25 10.85 -22.67 -44.44
CA HIS A 25 12.34 -22.50 -44.32
C HIS A 25 13.04 -23.84 -44.62
N VAL A 26 14.23 -23.74 -45.18
CA VAL A 26 15.12 -24.88 -45.47
C VAL A 26 15.85 -25.28 -44.22
N THR A 27 15.81 -26.54 -43.84
CA THR A 27 16.56 -27.11 -42.71
C THR A 27 18.04 -27.33 -43.08
N TRP A 28 18.87 -27.69 -42.09
CA TRP A 28 20.25 -28.12 -42.38
C TRP A 28 20.33 -29.37 -43.21
N GLU A 29 19.42 -30.28 -43.06
CA GLU A 29 19.29 -31.51 -43.83
C GLU A 29 18.94 -31.22 -45.28
N ASP A 30 17.95 -30.35 -45.50
CA ASP A 30 17.55 -29.89 -46.84
C ASP A 30 18.69 -29.19 -47.57
N ASP A 31 19.48 -28.36 -46.87
CA ASP A 31 20.61 -27.66 -47.44
C ASP A 31 21.70 -28.63 -47.90
N VAL A 32 22.02 -29.63 -47.08
CA VAL A 32 22.97 -30.67 -47.42
C VAL A 32 22.50 -31.43 -48.67
N GLU A 33 21.21 -31.72 -48.78
CA GLU A 33 20.62 -32.39 -49.94
C GLU A 33 20.70 -31.49 -51.19
N VAL A 34 20.33 -30.21 -51.09
CA VAL A 34 20.44 -29.25 -52.20
C VAL A 34 21.87 -29.16 -52.73
N HIS A 35 22.87 -29.10 -51.86
CA HIS A 35 24.28 -29.04 -52.24
C HIS A 35 24.74 -30.36 -52.85
N ALA A 36 24.34 -31.52 -52.32
CA ALA A 36 24.69 -32.85 -52.84
C ALA A 36 24.10 -33.06 -54.26
N LEU A 37 22.85 -32.66 -54.49
CA LEU A 37 22.20 -32.76 -55.83
C LEU A 37 22.92 -31.82 -56.82
N ARG A 38 23.31 -30.60 -56.40
CA ARG A 38 24.06 -29.67 -57.25
C ARG A 38 25.42 -30.25 -57.65
N LYS A 39 26.15 -30.86 -56.68
CA LYS A 39 27.43 -31.52 -56.94
C LYS A 39 27.31 -32.70 -57.92
N ARG A 40 26.15 -33.37 -57.97
CA ARG A 40 25.84 -34.43 -58.95
C ARG A 40 25.44 -33.89 -60.32
N GLY A 41 25.52 -32.56 -60.56
CA GLY A 41 25.24 -31.93 -61.86
C GLY A 41 23.79 -31.54 -62.10
N TRP A 42 22.91 -31.67 -61.11
CA TRP A 42 21.52 -31.31 -61.30
C TRP A 42 21.34 -29.81 -61.53
N SER A 43 20.39 -29.47 -62.43
CA SER A 43 20.04 -28.06 -62.61
C SER A 43 19.20 -27.52 -61.45
N ILE A 44 19.28 -26.20 -61.19
CA ILE A 44 18.50 -25.52 -60.12
C ILE A 44 16.97 -25.88 -60.27
N SER A 45 16.50 -25.95 -61.50
CA SER A 45 15.10 -26.29 -61.74
C SER A 45 14.76 -27.74 -61.42
N ALA A 46 15.71 -28.65 -61.58
CA ALA A 46 15.54 -30.06 -61.21
C ALA A 46 15.58 -30.23 -59.68
N ILE A 47 16.52 -29.53 -58.99
CA ILE A 47 16.61 -29.52 -57.54
C ILE A 47 15.35 -28.92 -56.92
N ALA A 48 14.84 -27.80 -57.43
CA ALA A 48 13.63 -27.15 -56.95
C ALA A 48 12.41 -28.06 -57.05
N ARG A 49 12.28 -28.82 -58.18
CA ARG A 49 11.20 -29.76 -58.33
C ARG A 49 11.30 -30.97 -57.40
N HIS A 50 12.50 -31.40 -57.11
CA HIS A 50 12.74 -32.56 -56.25
C HIS A 50 12.51 -32.23 -54.77
N THR A 51 13.01 -31.10 -54.31
CA THR A 51 12.95 -30.69 -52.90
C THR A 51 11.68 -29.93 -52.54
N GLY A 52 10.87 -29.54 -53.53
CA GLY A 52 9.67 -28.73 -53.32
C GLY A 52 9.96 -27.25 -53.04
N PHE A 53 11.22 -26.82 -53.01
CA PHE A 53 11.60 -25.40 -52.76
C PHE A 53 11.50 -24.58 -54.06
N ASP A 54 11.23 -23.26 -53.87
CA ASP A 54 11.31 -22.31 -54.96
C ASP A 54 12.75 -22.20 -55.52
N ARG A 55 12.89 -21.99 -56.85
CA ARG A 55 14.21 -21.83 -57.52
C ARG A 55 15.01 -20.69 -56.96
N LYS A 56 14.37 -19.61 -56.49
CA LYS A 56 15.04 -18.48 -55.84
C LYS A 56 15.64 -18.92 -54.50
N THR A 57 14.88 -19.71 -53.73
CA THR A 57 15.33 -20.28 -52.45
C THR A 57 16.50 -21.21 -52.66
N VAL A 58 16.43 -22.18 -53.59
CA VAL A 58 17.56 -23.06 -53.91
C VAL A 58 18.82 -22.31 -54.33
N ARG A 59 18.67 -21.23 -55.13
CA ARG A 59 19.80 -20.39 -55.55
C ARG A 59 20.42 -19.66 -54.38
N ALA A 60 19.63 -19.09 -53.49
CA ALA A 60 20.14 -18.32 -52.33
C ALA A 60 20.89 -19.21 -51.32
N TYR A 61 20.50 -20.46 -51.16
CA TYR A 61 21.25 -21.43 -50.33
C TYR A 61 22.51 -21.90 -51.03
N LEU A 62 22.47 -22.24 -52.33
CA LEU A 62 23.64 -22.61 -53.09
C LEU A 62 24.70 -21.49 -53.20
N SER A 63 24.27 -20.23 -53.19
CA SER A 63 25.18 -19.07 -53.20
C SER A 63 25.71 -18.69 -51.83
N GLY A 64 25.22 -19.29 -50.74
CA GLY A 64 25.55 -18.89 -49.37
C GLY A 64 24.92 -17.56 -48.92
N GLU A 65 24.02 -17.00 -49.69
CA GLU A 65 23.26 -15.76 -49.32
C GLU A 65 22.36 -15.98 -48.13
N ARG A 66 21.95 -17.25 -47.90
CA ARG A 66 21.11 -17.65 -46.76
C ARG A 66 21.72 -18.81 -46.01
N THR A 67 21.62 -18.78 -44.69
CA THR A 67 22.08 -19.84 -43.78
C THR A 67 20.87 -20.75 -43.44
N PRO A 68 21.02 -22.10 -43.57
CA PRO A 68 19.97 -23.05 -43.21
C PRO A 68 19.56 -22.91 -41.75
N GLY A 69 18.27 -23.13 -41.44
CA GLY A 69 17.73 -23.07 -40.10
C GLY A 69 17.63 -21.64 -39.52
N VAL A 70 18.14 -20.61 -40.22
CA VAL A 70 18.07 -19.22 -39.79
C VAL A 70 16.99 -18.47 -40.54
N ARG A 71 15.97 -18.03 -39.82
CA ARG A 71 14.93 -17.15 -40.40
C ARG A 71 15.49 -15.73 -40.60
N ALA A 72 15.41 -15.19 -41.80
CA ALA A 72 15.78 -13.79 -42.05
C ALA A 72 14.94 -12.87 -41.14
N ARG A 73 15.62 -12.02 -40.37
CA ARG A 73 14.91 -10.99 -39.60
C ARG A 73 14.28 -9.96 -40.55
N PRO A 74 13.04 -9.51 -40.32
CA PRO A 74 12.50 -8.40 -41.07
C PRO A 74 13.38 -7.17 -40.88
N SER A 75 13.70 -6.48 -41.95
CA SER A 75 14.48 -5.24 -41.92
C SER A 75 13.55 -4.09 -42.30
N PRO A 76 13.47 -3.02 -41.50
CA PRO A 76 14.17 -2.78 -40.24
C PRO A 76 13.66 -3.63 -39.06
N ASP A 77 14.51 -3.85 -38.05
CA ASP A 77 14.11 -4.58 -36.84
C ASP A 77 13.07 -3.75 -36.08
N PRO A 78 11.83 -4.26 -35.89
CA PRO A 78 10.76 -3.52 -35.23
C PRO A 78 11.03 -3.26 -33.74
N PHE A 79 12.03 -3.89 -33.13
CA PHE A 79 12.43 -3.61 -31.75
C PHE A 79 13.46 -2.48 -31.64
N GLU A 80 14.19 -2.17 -32.70
CA GLU A 80 15.30 -1.21 -32.69
C GLU A 80 14.93 0.17 -32.12
N PRO A 81 13.77 0.77 -32.45
CA PRO A 81 13.40 2.08 -31.93
C PRO A 81 13.23 2.14 -30.40
N PHE A 82 13.07 0.98 -29.76
CA PHE A 82 12.80 0.87 -28.34
C PHE A 82 14.02 0.48 -27.50
N VAL A 83 15.16 0.17 -28.13
CA VAL A 83 16.36 -0.34 -27.46
C VAL A 83 16.88 0.64 -26.41
N ASP A 84 17.00 1.92 -26.77
CA ASP A 84 17.53 2.95 -25.87
C ASP A 84 16.64 3.12 -24.63
N TYR A 85 15.32 3.19 -24.81
CA TYR A 85 14.37 3.27 -23.70
C TYR A 85 14.48 2.04 -22.80
N VAL A 86 14.44 0.83 -23.37
CA VAL A 86 14.52 -0.41 -22.62
C VAL A 86 15.84 -0.53 -21.84
N SER A 87 16.95 -0.13 -22.46
CA SER A 87 18.27 -0.15 -21.82
C SER A 87 18.32 0.82 -20.64
N ALA A 88 17.93 2.08 -20.85
CA ALA A 88 17.90 3.10 -19.81
C ALA A 88 17.00 2.66 -18.64
N ARG A 89 15.79 2.20 -18.94
CA ARG A 89 14.80 1.81 -17.95
C ARG A 89 15.24 0.60 -17.11
N LEU A 90 15.90 -0.38 -17.73
CA LEU A 90 16.46 -1.54 -17.02
C LEU A 90 17.76 -1.22 -16.25
N CYS A 91 18.51 -0.18 -16.64
CA CYS A 91 19.62 0.34 -15.84
C CYS A 91 19.13 1.09 -14.61
N GLU A 92 18.06 1.88 -14.73
CA GLU A 92 17.41 2.58 -13.59
C GLU A 92 16.80 1.59 -12.59
N ASP A 93 16.13 0.55 -13.08
CA ASP A 93 15.52 -0.50 -12.27
C ASP A 93 15.83 -1.90 -12.83
N PRO A 94 16.95 -2.53 -12.44
CA PRO A 94 17.30 -3.88 -12.87
C PRO A 94 16.26 -4.95 -12.50
N HIS A 95 15.43 -4.67 -11.50
CA HIS A 95 14.38 -5.57 -11.01
C HIS A 95 13.01 -5.32 -11.64
N LEU A 96 12.88 -4.35 -12.54
CA LEU A 96 11.63 -4.09 -13.24
C LEU A 96 11.14 -5.34 -13.97
N TRP A 97 9.89 -5.69 -13.77
CA TRP A 97 9.32 -6.83 -14.48
C TRP A 97 9.22 -6.54 -15.99
N ALA A 98 9.59 -7.51 -16.80
CA ALA A 98 9.42 -7.40 -18.25
C ALA A 98 7.95 -7.16 -18.66
N ARG A 99 7.00 -7.55 -17.79
CA ARG A 99 5.58 -7.27 -18.02
C ARG A 99 5.24 -5.81 -17.76
N THR A 100 5.84 -5.19 -16.75
CA THR A 100 5.71 -3.75 -16.47
C THR A 100 6.32 -2.95 -17.60
N LEU A 101 7.52 -3.35 -18.02
CA LEU A 101 8.20 -2.73 -19.17
C LEU A 101 7.36 -2.84 -20.45
N LEU A 102 6.66 -3.97 -20.67
CA LEU A 102 5.75 -4.10 -21.81
C LEU A 102 4.57 -3.12 -21.70
N ASP A 103 4.00 -2.96 -20.51
CA ASP A 103 2.89 -2.02 -20.29
C ASP A 103 3.32 -0.57 -20.63
N GLU A 104 4.53 -0.16 -20.20
CA GLU A 104 5.12 1.14 -20.56
C GLU A 104 5.37 1.28 -22.07
N LEU A 105 5.92 0.23 -22.69
CA LEU A 105 6.21 0.21 -24.13
C LEU A 105 4.96 0.22 -25.00
N GLU A 106 3.87 -0.44 -24.58
CA GLU A 106 2.58 -0.41 -25.27
C GLU A 106 2.02 1.02 -25.36
N GLU A 107 2.22 1.84 -24.31
CA GLU A 107 1.86 3.27 -24.30
C GLU A 107 2.73 4.11 -25.26
N LEU A 108 3.97 3.66 -25.53
CA LEU A 108 4.90 4.26 -26.50
C LEU A 108 4.72 3.72 -27.93
N GLY A 109 3.69 2.90 -28.19
CA GLY A 109 3.39 2.36 -29.51
C GLY A 109 4.05 1.02 -29.84
N PHE A 110 4.59 0.30 -28.86
CA PHE A 110 5.15 -1.04 -29.04
C PHE A 110 4.07 -2.07 -29.33
N SER A 111 4.20 -2.78 -30.45
CA SER A 111 3.19 -3.73 -30.95
C SER A 111 3.61 -5.21 -30.90
N LEU A 112 4.85 -5.51 -30.50
CA LEU A 112 5.35 -6.87 -30.42
C LEU A 112 4.84 -7.58 -29.16
N SER A 113 4.81 -8.91 -29.22
CA SER A 113 4.34 -9.73 -28.11
C SER A 113 5.32 -9.77 -26.93
N TYR A 114 4.81 -10.09 -25.73
CA TYR A 114 5.62 -10.33 -24.53
C TYR A 114 6.77 -11.33 -24.72
N PRO A 115 6.57 -12.50 -25.37
CA PRO A 115 7.68 -13.41 -25.68
C PRO A 115 8.75 -12.77 -26.57
N SER A 116 8.35 -11.89 -27.51
CA SER A 116 9.31 -11.15 -28.35
C SER A 116 10.14 -10.18 -27.53
N LEU A 117 9.49 -9.39 -26.66
CA LEU A 117 10.20 -8.47 -25.75
C LEU A 117 11.21 -9.21 -24.86
N THR A 118 10.79 -10.26 -24.17
CA THR A 118 11.68 -11.03 -23.25
C THR A 118 12.83 -11.68 -23.99
N ARG A 119 12.62 -12.13 -25.21
CA ARG A 119 13.67 -12.66 -26.07
C ARG A 119 14.67 -11.58 -26.46
N GLN A 120 14.22 -10.39 -26.88
CA GLN A 120 15.09 -9.28 -27.26
C GLN A 120 15.93 -8.77 -26.07
N ILE A 121 15.32 -8.66 -24.88
CA ILE A 121 16.05 -8.28 -23.65
C ILE A 121 17.19 -9.27 -23.39
N ARG A 122 16.92 -10.58 -23.52
CA ARG A 122 17.93 -11.65 -23.27
C ARG A 122 18.99 -11.70 -24.37
N GLU A 123 18.59 -11.68 -25.65
CA GLU A 123 19.51 -11.80 -26.79
C GLU A 123 20.48 -10.62 -26.88
N ARG A 124 20.02 -9.41 -26.49
CA ARG A 124 20.82 -8.18 -26.50
C ARG A 124 21.51 -7.90 -25.17
N GLY A 125 21.27 -8.70 -24.11
CA GLY A 125 21.86 -8.50 -22.80
C GLY A 125 21.49 -7.18 -22.12
N LEU A 126 20.28 -6.65 -22.39
CA LEU A 126 19.86 -5.32 -21.93
C LEU A 126 19.63 -5.23 -20.42
N ARG A 127 19.40 -6.36 -19.75
CA ARG A 127 19.16 -6.37 -18.30
C ARG A 127 20.49 -6.54 -17.55
N PRO A 128 20.83 -5.60 -16.62
CA PRO A 128 21.95 -5.78 -15.72
C PRO A 128 21.78 -7.03 -14.85
N ASP A 129 22.89 -7.68 -14.55
CA ASP A 129 22.94 -8.91 -13.78
C ASP A 129 22.68 -8.63 -12.29
N CYS A 130 21.86 -9.46 -11.64
CA CYS A 130 21.60 -9.39 -10.21
C CYS A 130 21.76 -10.77 -9.56
N GLU A 131 22.74 -10.92 -8.70
CA GLU A 131 23.03 -12.17 -8.00
C GLU A 131 21.85 -12.65 -7.13
N ALA A 132 21.16 -11.73 -6.44
CA ALA A 132 20.00 -12.03 -5.60
C ALA A 132 18.83 -12.63 -6.38
N CYS A 133 18.65 -12.27 -7.66
CA CYS A 133 17.56 -12.77 -8.50
C CYS A 133 17.83 -14.18 -9.07
N ARG A 134 19.07 -14.67 -9.03
CA ARG A 134 19.44 -16.00 -9.56
C ARG A 134 18.94 -17.16 -8.71
N SER A 135 18.59 -16.92 -7.43
CA SER A 135 18.29 -17.97 -6.44
C SER A 135 16.80 -18.26 -6.20
N ALA A 136 15.88 -17.80 -7.07
CA ALA A 136 14.46 -18.03 -6.90
C ALA A 136 14.09 -19.51 -7.07
N THR A 137 13.80 -20.20 -5.96
CA THR A 137 13.36 -21.60 -5.96
C THR A 137 11.84 -21.71 -6.12
N HIS A 138 11.38 -22.57 -7.02
CA HIS A 138 9.96 -22.89 -7.19
C HIS A 138 9.43 -23.67 -5.98
N ARG A 139 8.44 -23.09 -5.26
CA ARG A 139 7.70 -23.79 -4.20
C ARG A 139 6.36 -24.28 -4.74
N PRO A 140 5.92 -25.51 -4.41
CA PRO A 140 4.60 -26.00 -4.79
C PRO A 140 3.53 -25.18 -4.07
N ASN A 141 2.49 -24.76 -4.79
CA ASN A 141 1.35 -24.00 -4.26
C ASN A 141 0.08 -24.84 -4.31
N ALA A 142 -0.67 -24.90 -3.20
CA ALA A 142 -2.01 -25.46 -3.20
C ALA A 142 -3.00 -24.44 -3.82
N VAL A 143 -3.82 -24.90 -4.75
CA VAL A 143 -4.92 -24.11 -5.31
C VAL A 143 -6.16 -24.32 -4.44
N ILE A 144 -6.66 -23.24 -3.83
CA ILE A 144 -7.90 -23.25 -3.05
C ILE A 144 -9.01 -22.77 -3.98
N ALA A 145 -10.03 -23.62 -4.17
CA ALA A 145 -11.24 -23.22 -4.90
C ALA A 145 -12.10 -22.30 -4.00
N HIS A 146 -12.68 -21.27 -4.60
CA HIS A 146 -13.61 -20.35 -3.95
C HIS A 146 -14.91 -20.31 -4.74
N GLU A 147 -16.03 -20.37 -4.04
CA GLU A 147 -17.35 -20.26 -4.65
C GLU A 147 -17.63 -18.82 -5.13
N PRO A 148 -18.44 -18.64 -6.19
CA PRO A 148 -18.82 -17.31 -6.67
C PRO A 148 -19.51 -16.48 -5.60
N GLY A 149 -19.06 -15.24 -5.40
CA GLY A 149 -19.64 -14.28 -4.46
C GLY A 149 -19.47 -14.64 -2.97
N ASP A 150 -18.70 -15.67 -2.65
CA ASP A 150 -18.52 -16.12 -1.28
C ASP A 150 -17.57 -15.23 -0.47
N GLU A 151 -16.42 -14.91 -1.02
CA GLU A 151 -15.36 -14.27 -0.24
C GLU A 151 -14.70 -13.10 -0.98
N THR A 152 -14.54 -11.98 -0.26
CA THR A 152 -13.59 -10.91 -0.62
C THR A 152 -12.40 -10.99 0.33
N GLN A 153 -11.19 -11.08 -0.23
CA GLN A 153 -9.94 -11.04 0.51
C GLN A 153 -9.43 -9.60 0.56
N TRP A 154 -9.05 -9.16 1.76
CA TRP A 154 -8.59 -7.81 2.04
C TRP A 154 -7.17 -7.81 2.55
N ASP A 155 -6.38 -6.86 2.05
CA ASP A 155 -5.02 -6.67 2.51
C ASP A 155 -4.55 -5.22 2.32
N TRP A 156 -3.61 -4.80 3.15
CA TRP A 156 -2.89 -3.57 2.96
C TRP A 156 -1.60 -3.81 2.18
N LEU A 157 -1.29 -2.90 1.29
CA LEU A 157 -0.01 -2.81 0.61
C LEU A 157 0.65 -1.49 1.02
N ASP A 158 1.84 -1.58 1.60
CA ASP A 158 2.67 -0.41 1.88
C ASP A 158 3.28 0.14 0.59
N LEU A 159 3.17 1.44 0.42
CA LEU A 159 3.66 2.20 -0.72
C LEU A 159 4.78 3.14 -0.24
N PRO A 160 6.04 2.72 -0.31
CA PRO A 160 7.17 3.52 0.16
C PRO A 160 7.40 4.73 -0.74
N ASN A 161 7.86 5.83 -0.14
CA ASN A 161 8.22 7.07 -0.83
C ASN A 161 7.09 7.60 -1.75
N PRO A 162 5.90 7.92 -1.19
CA PRO A 162 4.84 8.52 -1.97
C PRO A 162 5.25 9.94 -2.44
N PRO A 163 4.61 10.48 -3.49
CA PRO A 163 4.81 11.86 -3.92
C PRO A 163 4.73 12.83 -2.74
N GLU A 164 5.69 13.75 -2.61
CA GLU A 164 5.73 14.72 -1.50
C GLU A 164 4.46 15.58 -1.42
N SER A 165 3.86 15.86 -2.56
CA SER A 165 2.59 16.61 -2.68
C SER A 165 1.43 15.99 -1.90
N TRP A 166 1.49 14.68 -1.60
CA TRP A 166 0.44 14.00 -0.81
C TRP A 166 0.50 14.36 0.68
N GLY A 167 1.66 14.76 1.19
CA GLY A 167 1.83 15.10 2.61
C GLY A 167 1.65 13.92 3.56
N TRP A 168 1.76 12.68 3.09
CA TRP A 168 1.51 11.45 3.86
C TRP A 168 2.76 10.83 4.49
N GLY A 169 3.88 11.54 4.45
CA GLY A 169 5.14 11.10 5.04
C GLY A 169 5.88 10.08 4.17
N LYS A 170 6.57 9.13 4.79
CA LYS A 170 7.47 8.19 4.10
C LYS A 170 6.75 6.98 3.48
N THR A 171 5.53 6.72 3.88
CA THR A 171 4.77 5.55 3.43
C THR A 171 3.30 5.92 3.30
N ALA A 172 2.75 5.73 2.13
CA ALA A 172 1.31 5.69 1.89
C ALA A 172 0.85 4.23 1.93
N HIS A 173 -0.45 4.01 1.92
CA HIS A 173 -1.04 2.68 2.00
C HIS A 173 -2.09 2.49 0.92
N LEU A 174 -2.21 1.27 0.42
CA LEU A 174 -3.25 0.88 -0.52
C LEU A 174 -4.06 -0.27 0.10
N LEU A 175 -5.33 -0.01 0.41
CA LEU A 175 -6.25 -1.09 0.77
C LEU A 175 -6.71 -1.78 -0.51
N VAL A 176 -6.44 -3.06 -0.61
CA VAL A 176 -6.86 -3.89 -1.75
C VAL A 176 -7.94 -4.86 -1.31
N GLY A 177 -9.05 -4.89 -2.05
CA GLY A 177 -10.08 -5.91 -1.94
C GLY A 177 -10.17 -6.72 -3.24
N SER A 178 -10.09 -8.04 -3.13
CA SER A 178 -10.17 -8.95 -4.27
C SER A 178 -11.22 -10.02 -4.06
N LEU A 179 -12.16 -10.17 -5.01
CA LEU A 179 -13.08 -11.29 -5.05
C LEU A 179 -12.29 -12.59 -5.24
N ALA A 180 -12.44 -13.52 -4.32
CA ALA A 180 -11.60 -14.72 -4.30
C ALA A 180 -11.87 -15.64 -5.48
N HIS A 181 -13.11 -15.71 -5.96
CA HIS A 181 -13.52 -16.54 -7.11
C HIS A 181 -13.01 -15.96 -8.43
N SER A 182 -13.41 -14.77 -8.85
CA SER A 182 -12.99 -14.19 -10.14
C SER A 182 -11.58 -13.63 -10.12
N GLY A 183 -11.12 -13.16 -8.96
CA GLY A 183 -9.91 -12.37 -8.82
C GLY A 183 -10.05 -10.94 -9.36
N LYS A 184 -11.30 -10.44 -9.53
CA LYS A 184 -11.57 -9.01 -9.72
C LYS A 184 -11.18 -8.27 -8.47
N TRP A 185 -10.47 -7.16 -8.62
CA TRP A 185 -9.98 -6.40 -7.50
C TRP A 185 -10.15 -4.90 -7.70
N ARG A 186 -10.26 -4.19 -6.60
CA ARG A 186 -10.27 -2.73 -6.54
C ARG A 186 -9.46 -2.29 -5.33
N ALA A 187 -9.08 -1.03 -5.30
CA ALA A 187 -8.24 -0.53 -4.23
C ALA A 187 -8.59 0.91 -3.84
N ALA A 188 -8.15 1.28 -2.64
CA ALA A 188 -8.28 2.63 -2.11
C ALA A 188 -6.95 3.10 -1.53
N LEU A 189 -6.44 4.26 -1.99
CA LEU A 189 -5.30 4.94 -1.40
C LEU A 189 -5.66 5.48 -0.02
N SER A 190 -4.72 5.44 0.90
CA SER A 190 -4.91 5.89 2.28
C SER A 190 -3.64 6.46 2.89
N ALA A 191 -3.80 7.49 3.70
CA ALA A 191 -2.72 8.06 4.51
C ALA A 191 -2.40 7.24 5.77
N SER A 192 -3.31 6.35 6.19
CA SER A 192 -3.19 5.58 7.43
C SER A 192 -3.91 4.24 7.32
N MET A 193 -3.47 3.25 8.11
CA MET A 193 -4.12 1.95 8.25
C MET A 193 -5.02 1.87 9.50
N ASP A 194 -5.35 2.99 10.14
CA ASP A 194 -6.26 2.99 11.28
C ASP A 194 -7.68 2.54 10.90
N GLN A 195 -8.50 2.24 11.89
CA GLN A 195 -9.84 1.69 11.64
C GLN A 195 -10.74 2.62 10.80
N PRO A 196 -10.76 3.94 11.03
CA PRO A 196 -11.52 4.84 10.18
C PRO A 196 -11.12 4.81 8.70
N HIS A 197 -9.82 4.84 8.40
CA HIS A 197 -9.32 4.77 7.02
C HIS A 197 -9.60 3.40 6.40
N LEU A 198 -9.47 2.32 7.19
CA LEU A 198 -9.86 0.98 6.74
C LEU A 198 -11.32 0.96 6.29
N VAL A 199 -12.25 1.45 7.12
CA VAL A 199 -13.68 1.38 6.80
C VAL A 199 -14.05 2.28 5.62
N GLN A 200 -13.45 3.46 5.51
CA GLN A 200 -13.59 4.31 4.32
C GLN A 200 -13.12 3.60 3.05
N GLY A 201 -11.96 2.95 3.12
CA GLY A 201 -11.42 2.17 2.01
C GLY A 201 -12.31 0.98 1.64
N LEU A 202 -12.85 0.26 2.64
CA LEU A 202 -13.79 -0.85 2.44
C LEU A 202 -15.03 -0.39 1.66
N ASP A 203 -15.65 0.71 2.06
CA ASP A 203 -16.84 1.25 1.37
C ASP A 203 -16.54 1.59 -0.09
N ARG A 204 -15.45 2.33 -0.35
CA ARG A 204 -15.02 2.67 -1.69
C ARG A 204 -14.81 1.42 -2.56
N VAL A 205 -14.08 0.45 -2.05
CA VAL A 205 -13.71 -0.76 -2.79
C VAL A 205 -14.93 -1.63 -3.06
N VAL A 206 -15.81 -1.83 -2.08
CA VAL A 206 -17.06 -2.59 -2.23
C VAL A 206 -17.93 -2.00 -3.34
N ARG A 207 -18.14 -0.67 -3.34
CA ARG A 207 -18.90 0.01 -4.41
C ARG A 207 -18.25 -0.16 -5.78
N ALA A 208 -16.91 -0.07 -5.86
CA ALA A 208 -16.17 -0.25 -7.09
C ALA A 208 -16.14 -1.71 -7.58
N LEU A 209 -16.23 -2.70 -6.68
CA LEU A 209 -16.39 -4.12 -7.02
C LEU A 209 -17.79 -4.42 -7.59
N GLY A 210 -18.78 -3.60 -7.22
CA GLY A 210 -20.18 -3.73 -7.63
C GLY A 210 -21.08 -4.38 -6.58
N GLY A 211 -20.59 -4.60 -5.34
CA GLY A 211 -21.37 -5.15 -4.25
C GLY A 211 -20.52 -5.86 -3.19
N VAL A 212 -21.24 -6.51 -2.28
CA VAL A 212 -20.72 -7.13 -1.07
C VAL A 212 -20.78 -8.66 -1.21
N SER A 213 -19.66 -9.34 -0.99
CA SER A 213 -19.60 -10.82 -0.88
C SER A 213 -20.15 -11.29 0.49
N ARG A 214 -20.44 -12.57 0.62
CA ARG A 214 -20.95 -13.16 1.87
C ARG A 214 -19.98 -13.03 3.03
N SER A 215 -18.67 -13.12 2.76
CA SER A 215 -17.63 -13.04 3.79
C SER A 215 -16.48 -12.13 3.38
N TRP A 216 -15.87 -11.49 4.37
CA TRP A 216 -14.64 -10.73 4.22
C TRP A 216 -13.52 -11.40 4.99
N ARG A 217 -12.42 -11.68 4.32
CA ARG A 217 -11.24 -12.30 4.92
C ARG A 217 -10.13 -11.29 5.14
N PHE A 218 -9.66 -11.23 6.39
CA PHE A 218 -8.57 -10.34 6.82
C PHE A 218 -7.43 -11.14 7.46
N ASP A 219 -6.25 -10.54 7.47
CA ASP A 219 -5.21 -10.94 8.42
C ASP A 219 -5.55 -10.47 9.83
N ARG A 220 -4.73 -10.89 10.81
CA ARG A 220 -4.89 -10.47 12.21
C ARG A 220 -4.48 -9.01 12.43
N MET A 221 -5.15 -8.09 11.78
CA MET A 221 -4.92 -6.66 11.98
C MET A 221 -5.73 -6.14 13.17
N ALA A 222 -5.10 -5.32 14.03
CA ALA A 222 -5.72 -4.79 15.26
C ALA A 222 -6.96 -3.93 15.00
N THR A 223 -7.11 -3.39 13.81
CA THR A 223 -8.29 -2.62 13.36
C THR A 223 -9.51 -3.51 13.11
N VAL A 224 -9.34 -4.81 12.95
CA VAL A 224 -10.41 -5.77 12.68
C VAL A 224 -10.62 -6.73 13.86
N CYS A 225 -9.55 -7.24 14.42
CA CYS A 225 -9.63 -8.26 15.46
C CYS A 225 -8.56 -8.06 16.55
N ASP A 226 -8.72 -8.71 17.67
CA ASP A 226 -7.64 -8.88 18.63
C ASP A 226 -6.56 -9.79 18.01
N PRO A 227 -5.32 -9.31 17.86
CA PRO A 227 -4.26 -10.07 17.16
C PRO A 227 -3.89 -11.40 17.86
N GLY A 228 -4.07 -11.48 19.17
CA GLY A 228 -3.76 -12.68 19.94
C GLY A 228 -4.80 -13.78 19.74
N SER A 229 -6.06 -13.48 20.02
CA SER A 229 -7.17 -14.44 19.95
C SER A 229 -7.77 -14.59 18.54
N GLY A 230 -7.64 -13.58 17.66
CA GLY A 230 -8.32 -13.52 16.37
C GLY A 230 -9.82 -13.19 16.47
N ARG A 231 -10.32 -12.80 17.67
CA ARG A 231 -11.73 -12.41 17.85
C ARG A 231 -11.96 -11.03 17.27
N VAL A 232 -13.00 -10.87 16.44
CA VAL A 232 -13.40 -9.60 15.87
C VAL A 232 -13.70 -8.59 16.98
N THR A 233 -13.18 -7.36 16.86
CA THR A 233 -13.44 -6.28 17.81
C THR A 233 -14.90 -5.83 17.76
N ALA A 234 -15.44 -5.35 18.88
CA ALA A 234 -16.82 -4.85 18.94
C ALA A 234 -17.04 -3.68 17.93
N SER A 235 -16.04 -2.81 17.76
CA SER A 235 -16.10 -1.71 16.81
C SER A 235 -16.20 -2.20 15.36
N PHE A 236 -15.41 -3.21 14.97
CA PHE A 236 -15.49 -3.75 13.62
C PHE A 236 -16.71 -4.65 13.39
N ALA A 237 -17.23 -5.29 14.44
CA ALA A 237 -18.47 -6.06 14.37
C ALA A 237 -19.67 -5.17 13.95
N GLY A 238 -19.69 -3.89 14.38
CA GLY A 238 -20.65 -2.89 13.91
C GLY A 238 -20.54 -2.63 12.41
N VAL A 239 -19.34 -2.53 11.89
CA VAL A 239 -19.06 -2.38 10.45
C VAL A 239 -19.54 -3.61 9.68
N ALA A 240 -19.16 -4.82 10.12
CA ALA A 240 -19.58 -6.06 9.48
C ALA A 240 -21.10 -6.22 9.44
N LYS A 241 -21.79 -5.86 10.53
CA LYS A 241 -23.25 -5.85 10.60
C LYS A 241 -23.87 -4.87 9.60
N HIS A 242 -23.30 -3.67 9.46
CA HIS A 242 -23.79 -2.65 8.52
C HIS A 242 -23.75 -3.14 7.07
N TYR A 243 -22.63 -3.78 6.67
CA TYR A 243 -22.49 -4.35 5.33
C TYR A 243 -23.11 -5.73 5.16
N GLY A 244 -23.62 -6.35 6.21
CA GLY A 244 -24.26 -7.66 6.16
C GLY A 244 -23.29 -8.81 5.86
N VAL A 245 -22.03 -8.71 6.33
CA VAL A 245 -20.97 -9.69 6.01
C VAL A 245 -20.54 -10.50 7.23
N SER A 246 -20.12 -11.73 7.00
CA SER A 246 -19.34 -12.49 7.97
C SER A 246 -17.85 -12.11 7.88
N VAL A 247 -17.14 -12.13 9.01
CA VAL A 247 -15.72 -11.81 9.06
C VAL A 247 -14.91 -13.07 9.32
N ALA A 248 -14.01 -13.39 8.38
CA ALA A 248 -13.06 -14.49 8.50
C ALA A 248 -11.66 -13.95 8.77
N VAL A 249 -11.05 -14.33 9.89
CA VAL A 249 -9.68 -13.95 10.25
C VAL A 249 -8.75 -15.11 9.94
N CYS A 250 -7.63 -14.83 9.27
CA CYS A 250 -6.64 -15.87 8.95
C CYS A 250 -6.04 -16.48 10.22
N PRO A 251 -5.90 -17.82 10.29
CA PRO A 251 -5.15 -18.45 11.36
C PRO A 251 -3.67 -18.01 11.33
N PRO A 252 -2.98 -18.02 12.51
CA PRO A 252 -1.57 -17.65 12.56
C PRO A 252 -0.74 -18.51 11.60
N ARG A 253 0.22 -17.89 10.92
CA ARG A 253 1.17 -18.56 9.99
C ARG A 253 0.53 -19.30 8.81
N ARG A 254 -0.74 -19.02 8.45
CA ARG A 254 -1.43 -19.58 7.28
C ARG A 254 -1.83 -18.49 6.28
N GLY A 255 -0.86 -17.66 5.87
CA GLY A 255 -1.04 -16.61 4.85
C GLY A 255 -1.52 -17.16 3.50
N ASN A 256 -1.22 -18.43 3.18
CA ASN A 256 -1.66 -19.09 1.94
C ASN A 256 -3.19 -19.03 1.72
N ARG A 257 -4.00 -18.78 2.75
CA ARG A 257 -5.44 -18.56 2.64
C ARG A 257 -5.83 -17.22 1.99
N LYS A 258 -4.89 -16.29 1.83
CA LYS A 258 -5.06 -14.98 1.17
C LYS A 258 -4.31 -14.86 -0.16
N GLY A 259 -3.93 -15.97 -0.76
CA GLY A 259 -3.10 -15.99 -1.96
C GLY A 259 -3.66 -15.20 -3.15
N VAL A 260 -4.97 -14.93 -3.20
CA VAL A 260 -5.56 -14.13 -4.29
C VAL A 260 -5.18 -12.66 -4.14
N VAL A 261 -5.40 -12.05 -2.95
CA VAL A 261 -5.09 -10.64 -2.72
C VAL A 261 -3.58 -10.40 -2.63
N GLU A 262 -2.80 -11.33 -2.07
CA GLU A 262 -1.33 -11.24 -2.04
C GLU A 262 -0.74 -11.15 -3.45
N LYS A 263 -1.26 -11.95 -4.39
CA LYS A 263 -0.86 -11.88 -5.80
C LYS A 263 -1.23 -10.55 -6.44
N VAL A 264 -2.36 -9.97 -6.07
CA VAL A 264 -2.79 -8.64 -6.53
C VAL A 264 -1.86 -7.58 -5.96
N ASN A 265 -1.56 -7.60 -4.65
CA ASN A 265 -0.63 -6.67 -4.00
C ASN A 265 0.73 -6.70 -4.67
N HIS A 266 1.27 -7.89 -4.92
CA HIS A 266 2.53 -8.02 -5.63
C HIS A 266 2.47 -7.43 -7.04
N THR A 267 1.37 -7.66 -7.76
CA THR A 267 1.17 -7.08 -9.10
C THR A 267 1.03 -5.55 -9.04
N ALA A 268 0.27 -5.02 -8.08
CA ALA A 268 0.09 -3.58 -7.92
C ALA A 268 1.42 -2.89 -7.56
N ALA A 269 2.20 -3.48 -6.64
CA ALA A 269 3.52 -2.97 -6.29
C ALA A 269 4.47 -2.94 -7.48
N GLN A 270 4.55 -4.03 -8.25
CA GLN A 270 5.55 -4.19 -9.31
C GLN A 270 5.18 -3.53 -10.63
N ARG A 271 3.88 -3.36 -10.95
CA ARG A 271 3.43 -2.89 -12.26
C ARG A 271 2.72 -1.55 -12.23
N TRP A 272 2.22 -1.11 -11.08
CA TRP A 272 1.55 0.17 -10.94
C TRP A 272 2.37 1.13 -10.08
N TRP A 273 2.69 0.78 -8.82
CA TRP A 273 3.33 1.73 -7.91
C TRP A 273 4.69 2.21 -8.41
N ARG A 274 5.48 1.32 -8.98
CA ARG A 274 6.80 1.67 -9.54
C ARG A 274 6.77 2.63 -10.74
N THR A 275 5.61 2.83 -11.33
CA THR A 275 5.41 3.70 -12.50
C THR A 275 4.64 4.96 -12.18
N VAL A 276 4.25 5.17 -10.92
CA VAL A 276 3.56 6.39 -10.49
C VAL A 276 4.54 7.56 -10.47
N PRO A 277 4.29 8.65 -11.21
CA PRO A 277 5.15 9.83 -11.21
C PRO A 277 5.09 10.59 -9.88
N ASP A 278 6.14 11.38 -9.57
CA ASP A 278 6.24 12.14 -8.32
C ASP A 278 5.38 13.42 -8.29
N ASP A 279 4.89 13.87 -9.44
CA ASP A 279 4.10 15.11 -9.60
C ASP A 279 2.58 14.90 -9.56
N VAL A 280 2.11 13.65 -9.34
CA VAL A 280 0.67 13.35 -9.30
C VAL A 280 0.03 13.72 -7.97
N THR A 281 -1.23 14.19 -8.01
CA THR A 281 -2.05 14.38 -6.80
C THR A 281 -2.60 13.04 -6.28
N VAL A 282 -3.16 13.02 -5.05
CA VAL A 282 -3.81 11.83 -4.47
C VAL A 282 -4.95 11.34 -5.38
N GLU A 283 -5.76 12.25 -5.91
CA GLU A 283 -6.89 11.94 -6.80
C GLU A 283 -6.41 11.33 -8.11
N GLN A 284 -5.33 11.86 -8.69
CA GLN A 284 -4.73 11.32 -9.90
C GLN A 284 -4.11 9.94 -9.63
N GLY A 285 -3.44 9.77 -8.50
CA GLY A 285 -2.92 8.48 -8.03
C GLY A 285 -4.03 7.44 -7.88
N GLN A 286 -5.14 7.82 -7.25
CA GLN A 286 -6.32 6.95 -7.13
C GLN A 286 -6.93 6.63 -8.50
N ALA A 287 -7.10 7.60 -9.38
CA ALA A 287 -7.61 7.37 -10.73
C ALA A 287 -6.69 6.45 -11.56
N SER A 288 -5.37 6.53 -11.34
CA SER A 288 -4.39 5.68 -12.02
C SER A 288 -4.49 4.21 -11.57
N VAL A 289 -4.65 3.93 -10.26
CA VAL A 289 -4.84 2.55 -9.79
C VAL A 289 -6.19 1.99 -10.20
N ASP A 290 -7.25 2.81 -10.23
CA ASP A 290 -8.56 2.38 -10.72
C ASP A 290 -8.49 1.99 -12.20
N ARG A 291 -7.81 2.79 -13.04
CA ARG A 291 -7.55 2.48 -14.45
C ARG A 291 -6.70 1.21 -14.61
N PHE A 292 -5.63 1.09 -13.82
CA PHE A 292 -4.79 -0.10 -13.85
C PHE A 292 -5.58 -1.37 -13.50
N ALA A 293 -6.43 -1.32 -12.46
CA ALA A 293 -7.30 -2.43 -12.09
C ALA A 293 -8.27 -2.81 -13.20
N ALA A 294 -8.88 -1.82 -13.86
CA ALA A 294 -9.82 -2.05 -14.96
C ALA A 294 -9.11 -2.57 -16.23
N VAL A 295 -8.03 -1.90 -16.66
CA VAL A 295 -7.37 -2.22 -17.93
C VAL A 295 -6.52 -3.50 -17.83
N ARG A 296 -5.78 -3.69 -16.73
CA ARG A 296 -4.86 -4.82 -16.58
C ARG A 296 -5.39 -5.94 -15.68
N GLY A 297 -6.27 -5.62 -14.73
CA GLY A 297 -6.91 -6.60 -13.84
C GLY A 297 -8.08 -7.29 -14.49
N ASP A 298 -9.06 -6.53 -14.94
CA ASP A 298 -10.34 -7.04 -15.46
C ASP A 298 -10.19 -7.78 -16.80
N THR A 299 -9.25 -7.37 -17.66
CA THR A 299 -8.98 -8.03 -18.95
C THR A 299 -8.10 -9.27 -18.84
N ARG A 300 -7.53 -9.54 -17.67
CA ARG A 300 -6.70 -10.73 -17.46
C ARG A 300 -7.48 -11.99 -17.71
N MET A 301 -6.89 -12.91 -18.51
CA MET A 301 -7.50 -14.21 -18.81
C MET A 301 -7.41 -15.17 -17.62
N ARG A 302 -8.48 -15.88 -17.36
CA ARG A 302 -8.57 -17.01 -16.43
C ARG A 302 -9.05 -18.25 -17.14
N LEU A 303 -8.59 -19.39 -16.67
CA LEU A 303 -9.15 -20.69 -17.04
C LEU A 303 -10.32 -21.00 -16.10
N THR A 304 -11.49 -21.23 -16.67
CA THR A 304 -12.71 -21.69 -15.98
C THR A 304 -13.06 -23.10 -16.46
N ALA A 305 -14.06 -23.71 -15.86
CA ALA A 305 -14.55 -25.02 -16.33
C ALA A 305 -15.02 -24.97 -17.80
N ASP A 306 -15.56 -23.82 -18.22
CA ASP A 306 -16.10 -23.60 -19.57
C ASP A 306 -15.07 -23.08 -20.58
N GLY A 307 -13.78 -23.03 -20.20
CA GLY A 307 -12.71 -22.55 -21.05
C GLY A 307 -12.05 -21.26 -20.56
N ARG A 308 -11.45 -20.47 -21.46
CA ARG A 308 -10.79 -19.21 -21.14
C ARG A 308 -11.78 -18.05 -21.14
N SER A 309 -11.79 -17.27 -20.05
CA SER A 309 -12.63 -16.08 -19.91
C SER A 309 -11.86 -14.94 -19.23
N THR A 310 -12.30 -13.70 -19.40
CA THR A 310 -11.71 -12.57 -18.69
C THR A 310 -12.18 -12.54 -17.23
N VAL A 311 -11.36 -11.93 -16.33
CA VAL A 311 -11.75 -11.68 -14.94
C VAL A 311 -13.07 -10.90 -14.88
N ALA A 312 -13.25 -9.89 -15.73
CA ALA A 312 -14.49 -9.11 -15.80
C ALA A 312 -15.71 -9.97 -16.11
N THR A 313 -15.60 -10.90 -17.07
CA THR A 313 -16.70 -11.80 -17.45
C THR A 313 -17.05 -12.75 -16.31
N VAL A 314 -16.04 -13.36 -15.67
CA VAL A 314 -16.25 -14.22 -14.51
C VAL A 314 -16.89 -13.47 -13.35
N ALA A 315 -16.43 -12.23 -13.07
CA ALA A 315 -16.96 -11.42 -11.98
C ALA A 315 -18.44 -11.01 -12.18
N LYS A 316 -18.93 -10.92 -13.41
CA LYS A 316 -20.34 -10.60 -13.68
C LYS A 316 -21.30 -11.70 -13.20
N THR A 317 -20.82 -12.92 -13.05
CA THR A 317 -21.63 -14.05 -12.58
C THR A 317 -21.59 -14.23 -11.06
N GLU A 318 -20.76 -13.44 -10.35
CA GLU A 318 -20.69 -13.52 -8.90
C GLU A 318 -21.90 -12.87 -8.24
N PRO A 319 -22.67 -13.58 -7.39
CA PRO A 319 -23.82 -13.04 -6.69
C PRO A 319 -23.36 -12.14 -5.53
N LEU A 320 -23.23 -10.84 -5.78
CA LEU A 320 -22.88 -9.85 -4.76
C LEU A 320 -24.16 -9.19 -4.23
N ALA A 321 -24.26 -9.00 -2.92
CA ALA A 321 -25.33 -8.20 -2.32
C ALA A 321 -25.10 -6.71 -2.62
N PRO A 322 -26.18 -5.90 -2.77
CA PRO A 322 -26.01 -4.46 -2.93
C PRO A 322 -25.31 -3.85 -1.69
N ALA A 323 -24.38 -2.91 -1.93
CA ALA A 323 -23.82 -2.13 -0.84
C ALA A 323 -24.91 -1.26 -0.19
N PRO A 324 -24.86 -1.00 1.14
CA PRO A 324 -25.75 -0.07 1.80
C PRO A 324 -25.77 1.29 1.09
N ALA A 325 -26.93 1.97 1.07
CA ALA A 325 -27.06 3.29 0.44
C ALA A 325 -26.04 4.27 0.99
N ASP A 326 -25.98 4.35 2.32
CA ASP A 326 -25.01 5.19 3.03
C ASP A 326 -23.80 4.40 3.48
N PRO A 327 -22.59 4.99 3.47
CA PRO A 327 -21.41 4.39 4.07
C PRO A 327 -21.58 4.26 5.58
N TYR A 328 -20.82 3.33 6.20
CA TYR A 328 -20.82 3.21 7.67
C TYR A 328 -20.39 4.54 8.30
N PRO A 329 -21.15 5.10 9.26
CA PRO A 329 -20.85 6.40 9.84
C PRO A 329 -19.56 6.35 10.65
N LEU A 330 -18.50 6.94 10.11
CA LEU A 330 -17.19 6.99 10.72
C LEU A 330 -17.00 8.30 11.45
N ILE A 331 -16.93 8.20 12.76
CA ILE A 331 -16.61 9.32 13.64
C ILE A 331 -15.30 8.99 14.35
N VAL A 332 -14.26 9.77 14.08
CA VAL A 332 -13.04 9.76 14.90
C VAL A 332 -13.36 10.56 16.15
N ALA A 333 -13.32 9.92 17.31
CA ALA A 333 -13.57 10.58 18.59
C ALA A 333 -12.33 10.43 19.49
N GLU A 334 -11.87 11.53 20.06
CA GLU A 334 -10.73 11.57 20.98
C GLU A 334 -11.11 12.35 22.25
N GLN A 335 -10.77 11.81 23.42
CA GLN A 335 -10.88 12.56 24.67
C GLN A 335 -9.78 13.58 24.78
N ARG A 336 -10.13 14.81 25.15
CA ARG A 336 -9.23 15.93 25.36
C ARG A 336 -9.63 16.70 26.62
N SER A 337 -8.69 17.38 27.22
CA SER A 337 -8.98 18.32 28.34
C SER A 337 -9.02 19.74 27.82
N ALA A 338 -10.03 20.48 28.16
CA ALA A 338 -10.06 21.92 27.93
C ALA A 338 -9.09 22.64 28.87
N SER A 339 -8.42 23.65 28.37
CA SER A 339 -7.55 24.50 29.19
C SER A 339 -8.37 25.43 30.11
N ARG A 340 -7.72 26.10 31.06
CA ARG A 340 -8.35 27.16 31.88
C ARG A 340 -8.86 28.34 31.04
N GLN A 341 -8.41 28.46 29.78
CA GLN A 341 -8.86 29.46 28.81
C GLN A 341 -10.02 28.96 27.95
N ALA A 342 -10.65 27.86 28.36
CA ALA A 342 -11.70 27.18 27.59
C ALA A 342 -11.29 26.87 26.14
N LEU A 343 -10.06 26.36 25.95
CA LEU A 343 -9.51 25.95 24.67
C LEU A 343 -9.15 24.46 24.69
N VAL A 344 -9.53 23.75 23.67
CA VAL A 344 -9.24 22.32 23.46
C VAL A 344 -8.18 22.19 22.37
N GLY A 345 -7.09 21.51 22.67
CA GLY A 345 -6.04 21.19 21.70
C GLY A 345 -6.42 20.00 20.85
N TYR A 346 -6.39 20.15 19.51
CA TYR A 346 -6.63 19.07 18.57
C TYR A 346 -5.74 19.24 17.34
N ARG A 347 -4.92 18.24 17.03
CA ARG A 347 -4.02 18.20 15.86
C ARG A 347 -3.18 19.45 15.65
N GLY A 348 -2.56 19.96 16.72
CA GLY A 348 -1.71 21.13 16.68
C GLY A 348 -2.43 22.48 16.60
N ASN A 349 -3.75 22.50 16.67
CA ASN A 349 -4.60 23.71 16.73
C ASN A 349 -5.37 23.77 18.04
N ARG A 350 -6.00 24.91 18.35
CA ARG A 350 -6.82 25.13 19.54
C ARG A 350 -8.21 25.59 19.15
N TYR A 351 -9.23 25.08 19.82
CA TYR A 351 -10.64 25.35 19.53
C TYR A 351 -11.37 25.73 20.81
N SER A 352 -12.16 26.81 20.80
CA SER A 352 -12.86 27.28 21.98
C SER A 352 -14.06 26.40 22.33
N VAL A 353 -14.32 26.32 23.63
CA VAL A 353 -15.55 25.71 24.20
C VAL A 353 -16.18 26.70 25.16
N PRO A 354 -17.48 26.50 25.57
CA PRO A 354 -18.10 27.30 26.61
C PRO A 354 -17.24 27.36 27.89
N PRO A 355 -17.15 28.51 28.58
CA PRO A 355 -16.33 28.71 29.79
C PRO A 355 -16.59 27.71 30.91
N GLU A 356 -17.80 27.21 31.03
CA GLU A 356 -18.24 26.23 32.04
C GLU A 356 -17.47 24.89 31.90
N LEU A 357 -16.89 24.65 30.73
CA LEU A 357 -16.07 23.47 30.45
C LEU A 357 -14.58 23.72 30.62
N ALA A 358 -14.17 24.89 31.14
CA ALA A 358 -12.77 25.13 31.46
C ALA A 358 -12.22 24.06 32.43
N ALA A 359 -11.10 23.47 32.11
CA ALA A 359 -10.47 22.32 32.78
C ALA A 359 -11.27 21.01 32.78
N ALA A 360 -12.41 20.94 32.09
CA ALA A 360 -13.20 19.71 31.94
C ALA A 360 -12.64 18.80 30.84
N THR A 361 -12.97 17.52 30.94
CA THR A 361 -12.77 16.56 29.87
C THR A 361 -13.90 16.66 28.85
N VAL A 362 -13.54 16.71 27.57
CA VAL A 362 -14.47 16.76 26.43
C VAL A 362 -14.08 15.68 25.40
N VAL A 363 -15.00 15.37 24.52
CA VAL A 363 -14.78 14.48 23.38
C VAL A 363 -14.77 15.33 22.12
N VAL A 364 -13.65 15.35 21.43
CA VAL A 364 -13.54 15.97 20.09
C VAL A 364 -13.84 14.88 19.05
N SER A 365 -14.80 15.11 18.21
CA SER A 365 -15.19 14.17 17.17
C SER A 365 -15.27 14.84 15.80
N ARG A 366 -14.96 14.09 14.76
CA ARG A 366 -15.14 14.52 13.37
C ARG A 366 -15.49 13.33 12.46
N PRO A 367 -16.34 13.52 11.44
CA PRO A 367 -16.44 12.59 10.33
C PRO A 367 -15.13 12.58 9.54
N ILE A 368 -14.73 11.42 9.02
CA ILE A 368 -13.58 11.35 8.10
C ILE A 368 -13.92 12.14 6.83
N GLY A 369 -12.97 12.95 6.36
CA GLY A 369 -13.20 13.88 5.25
C GLY A 369 -14.09 15.09 5.59
N GLY A 370 -14.59 15.16 6.84
CA GLY A 370 -15.38 16.30 7.31
C GLY A 370 -14.56 17.58 7.43
N THR A 371 -15.16 18.71 7.09
CA THR A 371 -14.57 20.05 7.17
C THR A 371 -14.74 20.69 8.53
N HIS A 372 -15.44 20.02 9.46
CA HIS A 372 -15.74 20.52 10.81
C HIS A 372 -15.44 19.46 11.86
N ILE A 373 -15.17 19.94 13.08
CA ILE A 373 -15.09 19.15 14.30
C ILE A 373 -16.25 19.50 15.22
N ASP A 374 -16.78 18.49 15.90
CA ASP A 374 -17.72 18.64 17.00
C ASP A 374 -16.98 18.39 18.32
N ILE A 375 -17.22 19.25 19.31
CA ILE A 375 -16.74 19.06 20.65
C ILE A 375 -17.95 18.80 21.53
N ALA A 376 -17.94 17.66 22.23
CA ALA A 376 -19.05 17.19 23.05
C ALA A 376 -18.60 16.95 24.50
N THR A 377 -19.56 16.98 25.42
CA THR A 377 -19.36 16.46 26.76
C THR A 377 -19.17 14.93 26.73
N PRO A 378 -18.61 14.28 27.77
CA PRO A 378 -18.55 12.82 27.86
C PRO A 378 -19.91 12.11 27.76
N ALA A 379 -21.01 12.85 28.07
CA ALA A 379 -22.38 12.38 27.90
C ALA A 379 -22.92 12.48 26.45
N GLY A 380 -22.09 12.93 25.50
CA GLY A 380 -22.43 13.02 24.08
C GLY A 380 -23.17 14.30 23.65
N ILE A 381 -23.30 15.30 24.55
CA ILE A 381 -23.95 16.59 24.20
C ILE A 381 -22.93 17.44 23.45
N VAL A 382 -23.18 17.77 22.18
CA VAL A 382 -22.36 18.67 21.37
C VAL A 382 -22.45 20.08 21.92
N VAL A 383 -21.36 20.68 22.32
CA VAL A 383 -21.26 22.00 22.95
C VAL A 383 -20.58 23.04 22.05
N ALA A 384 -19.83 22.60 21.05
CA ALA A 384 -19.22 23.47 20.06
C ALA A 384 -19.01 22.73 18.73
N ARG A 385 -19.12 23.49 17.63
CA ARG A 385 -18.75 23.03 16.27
C ARG A 385 -17.83 24.07 15.65
N HIS A 386 -16.68 23.64 15.16
CA HIS A 386 -15.69 24.52 14.54
C HIS A 386 -15.28 24.01 13.18
N LYS A 387 -14.90 24.94 12.28
CA LYS A 387 -14.21 24.59 11.03
C LYS A 387 -12.87 23.95 11.36
N LEU A 388 -12.60 22.78 10.79
CA LEU A 388 -11.32 22.10 10.94
C LEU A 388 -10.23 22.87 10.17
N LEU A 389 -9.14 23.16 10.83
CA LEU A 389 -7.94 23.73 10.22
C LEU A 389 -6.96 22.62 9.84
N ALA A 390 -6.03 22.92 8.93
CA ALA A 390 -4.95 22.01 8.59
C ALA A 390 -4.11 21.66 9.84
N ASP A 391 -3.63 20.44 9.90
CA ASP A 391 -2.88 19.92 11.05
C ASP A 391 -1.59 20.72 11.27
N GLY A 392 -1.27 21.04 12.52
CA GLY A 392 0.01 21.65 12.89
C GLY A 392 0.14 23.16 12.70
N LEU A 393 -0.93 23.88 12.29
CA LEU A 393 -0.85 25.35 12.08
C LEU A 393 -0.60 26.16 13.35
N GLY A 394 -0.79 25.60 14.55
CA GLY A 394 -0.68 26.34 15.82
C GLY A 394 -1.78 27.38 16.03
N ALA A 395 -2.78 27.43 15.16
CA ALA A 395 -3.83 28.43 15.14
C ALA A 395 -4.87 28.21 16.25
N THR A 396 -5.57 29.28 16.62
CA THR A 396 -6.68 29.22 17.59
C THR A 396 -7.98 29.69 16.93
N VAL A 397 -8.96 28.79 16.86
CA VAL A 397 -10.33 29.08 16.39
C VAL A 397 -11.19 29.39 17.60
N ARG A 398 -11.81 30.56 17.62
CA ARG A 398 -12.68 31.02 18.72
C ARG A 398 -14.07 31.32 18.20
N ASP A 399 -15.07 30.84 18.91
CA ASP A 399 -16.44 31.27 18.76
C ASP A 399 -16.62 32.59 19.52
N ALA A 400 -17.31 33.58 18.91
CA ALA A 400 -17.50 34.89 19.49
C ALA A 400 -18.31 34.82 20.80
N GLY A 401 -19.30 33.93 20.86
CA GLY A 401 -20.12 33.73 22.08
C GLY A 401 -19.28 33.19 23.24
N HIS A 402 -18.35 32.25 22.95
CA HIS A 402 -17.44 31.72 23.98
C HIS A 402 -16.50 32.80 24.52
N VAL A 403 -16.04 33.71 23.66
CA VAL A 403 -15.16 34.83 24.09
C VAL A 403 -15.91 35.75 25.02
N ILE A 404 -17.10 36.21 24.64
CA ILE A 404 -17.96 37.09 25.43
C ILE A 404 -18.29 36.45 26.78
N ALA A 405 -18.67 35.18 26.79
CA ALA A 405 -18.99 34.48 28.02
C ALA A 405 -17.75 34.31 28.93
N LEU A 406 -16.58 34.03 28.38
CA LEU A 406 -15.33 33.92 29.13
C LEU A 406 -14.94 35.27 29.77
N ASP A 407 -15.07 36.37 29.02
CA ASP A 407 -14.82 37.72 29.53
C ASP A 407 -15.77 38.07 30.66
N ALA A 408 -17.05 37.73 30.53
CA ALA A 408 -18.04 37.95 31.59
C ALA A 408 -17.71 37.20 32.89
N VAL A 409 -17.28 35.94 32.80
CA VAL A 409 -16.81 35.11 33.93
C VAL A 409 -15.54 35.70 34.54
N ALA A 410 -14.59 36.17 33.74
CA ALA A 410 -13.39 36.80 34.22
C ALA A 410 -13.65 38.12 34.96
N MET A 411 -14.56 38.94 34.42
CA MET A 411 -15.01 40.20 35.05
C MET A 411 -15.73 39.95 36.38
N ALA A 412 -16.67 38.98 36.41
CA ALA A 412 -17.34 38.60 37.64
C ALA A 412 -16.37 38.10 38.72
N ALA A 413 -15.36 37.33 38.35
CA ALA A 413 -14.34 36.87 39.27
C ALA A 413 -13.44 38.02 39.80
N ALA A 414 -13.17 39.03 38.98
CA ALA A 414 -12.41 40.23 39.38
C ALA A 414 -13.14 41.06 40.41
N HIS A 415 -14.48 41.05 40.43
CA HIS A 415 -15.33 41.78 41.40
C HIS A 415 -15.62 40.97 42.67
N SER A 416 -15.17 39.72 42.81
CA SER A 416 -15.27 38.98 44.04
C SER A 416 -14.34 39.60 45.07
N GLY A 417 -14.87 40.40 45.99
CA GLY A 417 -14.18 41.28 46.94
C GLY A 417 -13.31 40.56 47.99
N ARG A 418 -12.65 39.47 47.65
CA ARG A 418 -11.62 38.87 48.47
C ARG A 418 -10.27 39.47 48.05
N PRO A 419 -9.67 40.38 48.85
CA PRO A 419 -8.35 40.94 48.52
C PRO A 419 -7.34 39.78 48.46
N HIS A 420 -6.61 39.70 47.38
CA HIS A 420 -5.43 38.86 47.33
C HIS A 420 -4.51 39.28 48.49
N ARG A 421 -4.04 38.33 49.30
CA ARG A 421 -2.96 38.59 50.26
C ARG A 421 -1.85 39.37 49.57
N ARG A 422 -1.46 40.50 50.16
CA ARG A 422 -0.32 41.27 49.66
C ARG A 422 0.86 40.34 49.45
N LYS A 423 1.63 40.59 48.44
CA LYS A 423 2.89 39.86 48.17
C LYS A 423 3.94 40.26 49.19
N ASP A 424 3.69 39.96 50.47
CA ASP A 424 4.64 40.19 51.54
C ASP A 424 5.71 39.11 51.53
N ARG A 425 6.96 39.49 51.74
CA ARG A 425 8.02 38.52 51.90
C ARG A 425 7.82 37.79 53.24
N ILE A 426 7.45 36.55 53.22
CA ILE A 426 7.29 35.69 54.40
C ILE A 426 8.36 34.61 54.34
N PRO A 427 9.53 34.81 54.99
CA PRO A 427 10.57 33.79 55.03
C PRO A 427 10.08 32.58 55.87
N PRO A 428 10.68 31.39 55.65
CA PRO A 428 10.35 30.20 56.44
C PRO A 428 10.49 30.48 57.93
N GLY A 429 9.41 30.25 58.66
CA GLY A 429 9.38 30.41 60.13
C GLY A 429 10.20 29.33 60.84
N PRO A 430 10.34 29.46 62.19
CA PRO A 430 11.14 28.51 62.99
C PRO A 430 10.74 27.05 62.76
N ALA A 431 9.45 26.75 62.75
CA ALA A 431 8.93 25.38 62.52
C ALA A 431 9.33 24.83 61.16
N ALA A 432 9.19 25.65 60.10
CA ALA A 432 9.57 25.23 58.76
C ALA A 432 11.09 25.02 58.62
N ARG A 433 11.90 25.83 59.26
CA ARG A 433 13.35 25.67 59.31
C ARG A 433 13.77 24.40 60.03
N THR A 434 13.13 24.09 61.17
CA THR A 434 13.36 22.84 61.92
C THR A 434 12.98 21.61 61.12
N ALA A 435 11.82 21.65 60.46
CA ALA A 435 11.39 20.53 59.58
C ALA A 435 12.33 20.35 58.36
N ALA A 436 12.81 21.44 57.76
CA ALA A 436 13.80 21.38 56.69
C ALA A 436 15.16 20.83 57.17
N ALA A 437 15.59 21.14 58.35
CA ALA A 437 16.80 20.58 58.95
C ALA A 437 16.67 19.08 59.20
N GLN A 438 15.54 18.67 59.76
CA GLN A 438 15.23 17.23 59.95
C GLN A 438 15.17 16.47 58.64
N LEU A 439 14.57 17.06 57.59
CA LEU A 439 14.51 16.47 56.29
C LEU A 439 15.89 16.29 55.65
N ARG A 440 16.75 17.32 55.77
CA ARG A 440 18.14 17.25 55.30
C ARG A 440 18.92 16.14 56.02
N THR A 441 18.76 16.04 57.36
CA THR A 441 19.39 14.96 58.15
C THR A 441 18.91 13.58 57.69
N ARG A 442 17.61 13.39 57.46
CA ARG A 442 17.06 12.12 56.97
C ARG A 442 17.58 11.78 55.57
N LEU A 443 17.64 12.75 54.67
CA LEU A 443 18.16 12.53 53.33
C LEU A 443 19.67 12.25 53.31
N ALA A 444 20.44 12.86 54.25
CA ALA A 444 21.86 12.57 54.41
C ALA A 444 22.13 11.18 54.99
N VAL A 445 21.21 10.61 55.77
CA VAL A 445 21.32 9.27 56.33
C VAL A 445 20.83 8.19 55.35
N SER A 446 19.94 8.56 54.38
CA SER A 446 19.35 7.64 53.41
C SER A 446 20.10 7.59 52.08
N GLY A 447 21.15 8.36 51.89
CA GLY A 447 21.82 8.56 50.60
C GLY A 447 23.19 7.93 50.55
N ASP A 448 23.26 6.73 50.02
CA ASP A 448 24.47 6.27 49.33
C ASP A 448 24.62 7.10 48.03
N GLY A 449 25.60 8.01 48.00
CA GLY A 449 26.23 8.42 46.76
C GLY A 449 25.69 9.61 45.94
N ALA A 450 25.08 10.65 46.50
CA ALA A 450 24.94 11.93 45.77
C ALA A 450 25.41 13.11 46.61
N VAL A 451 26.58 13.63 46.29
CA VAL A 451 27.13 14.84 46.90
C VAL A 451 26.26 16.04 46.50
N VAL A 452 25.35 16.44 47.35
CA VAL A 452 24.70 17.75 47.24
C VAL A 452 25.69 18.79 47.77
N ALA A 453 26.31 19.51 46.87
CA ALA A 453 27.15 20.66 47.18
C ALA A 453 26.36 21.68 48.04
N THR A 454 26.76 21.88 49.28
CA THR A 454 26.29 22.99 50.12
C THR A 454 26.65 24.32 49.46
N PRO A 455 25.72 25.24 49.24
CA PRO A 455 26.10 26.57 48.76
C PRO A 455 26.80 27.32 49.90
N THR A 456 28.10 27.48 49.75
CA THR A 456 28.89 28.42 50.58
C THR A 456 28.38 29.81 50.28
N THR A 457 27.89 30.49 51.32
CA THR A 457 27.41 31.89 51.23
C THR A 457 28.60 32.80 50.96
N THR A 458 28.83 33.07 49.69
CA THR A 458 29.70 34.20 49.30
C THR A 458 28.79 35.29 48.74
N THR A 459 28.68 36.36 49.47
CA THR A 459 27.97 37.59 49.14
C THR A 459 28.68 38.24 47.95
N THR A 460 28.16 38.02 46.71
CA THR A 460 28.50 38.91 45.60
C THR A 460 27.24 39.20 44.84
N ASN A 461 26.84 40.45 44.76
CA ASN A 461 25.79 40.97 43.91
C ASN A 461 26.19 40.75 42.44
N SER A 462 25.70 39.69 41.84
CA SER A 462 25.75 39.49 40.40
C SER A 462 24.47 38.83 39.96
N THR A 463 23.68 39.55 39.16
CA THR A 463 22.45 39.10 38.51
C THR A 463 22.73 38.34 37.20
N VAL A 464 23.89 37.71 37.09
CA VAL A 464 24.24 36.92 35.89
C VAL A 464 23.82 35.48 36.11
N ILE A 465 22.78 35.03 35.38
CA ILE A 465 22.36 33.63 35.31
C ILE A 465 23.41 32.91 34.50
N ASP A 466 24.10 31.93 35.08
CA ASP A 466 25.02 31.06 34.34
C ASP A 466 24.25 30.14 33.43
N LEU A 467 24.24 30.45 32.12
CA LEU A 467 23.58 29.71 31.10
C LEU A 467 24.30 28.39 30.72
N SER A 468 25.51 28.15 31.20
CA SER A 468 26.30 26.95 30.91
C SER A 468 25.65 25.66 31.42
N ILE A 469 24.74 25.76 32.39
CA ILE A 469 23.93 24.62 32.91
C ILE A 469 22.94 24.15 31.87
N TYR A 470 22.37 25.08 31.10
CA TYR A 470 21.39 24.75 30.04
C TYR A 470 22.07 24.22 28.78
N GLU A 471 23.27 24.70 28.45
CA GLU A 471 24.06 24.16 27.33
C GLU A 471 24.50 22.72 27.57
N ARG A 472 24.93 22.37 28.78
CA ARG A 472 25.27 21.00 29.18
C ARG A 472 24.05 20.07 29.14
N ALA A 473 22.87 20.54 29.53
CA ALA A 473 21.64 19.78 29.48
C ALA A 473 21.14 19.56 28.02
N ALA A 474 21.39 20.51 27.12
CA ALA A 474 21.06 20.39 25.69
C ALA A 474 21.98 19.39 24.99
N GLN A 475 23.29 19.41 25.27
CA GLN A 475 24.27 18.48 24.70
C GLN A 475 24.01 17.01 25.10
N GLN A 476 23.51 16.76 26.32
CA GLN A 476 23.14 15.42 26.77
C GLN A 476 21.87 14.86 26.11
N ARG A 477 21.03 15.68 25.49
CA ARG A 477 19.83 15.25 24.74
C ARG A 477 20.10 14.94 23.27
N THR A 478 21.27 15.28 22.76
CA THR A 478 21.64 15.03 21.34
C THR A 478 22.40 13.71 21.15
N ILE A 479 22.64 12.96 22.25
CA ILE A 479 23.34 11.65 22.22
C ILE A 479 22.41 10.55 22.74
N LYS A 480 21.18 10.50 22.24
CA LYS A 480 20.32 9.31 22.37
C LYS A 480 19.55 9.09 21.09
#